data_6283cdd5bae27ac1eeaa48dbd163a65c
#
_entry.id   6283cdd5bae27ac1eeaa48dbd163a65c
#
_cell.length_a   1.000
_cell.length_b   1.000
_cell.length_c   1.000
_cell.angle_alpha   90.00
_cell.angle_beta   90.00
_cell.angle_gamma   90.00
#
_symmetry.space_group_name_H-M   'P 1'
#
loop_
_entity.id
_entity.type
_entity.pdbx_description
1 polymer ?
#
loop_
_entity_poly.entity_id
_entity_poly.type
_entity_poly.pdbx_seq_one_letter_code
_entity_poly.pdbx_strand_id
1 'polypeptide(L)'
;MLRRLLVPAFAAMASVSFACSPAPDRRVEHDRAAAGGAAREGDAGPLSPSADRVEIVSGVPNHGRDPAVVAVDIAGEGLCSGALISPRLVLTARHCTSRTASRLSCPPTGVQVFDDRDPDDLSILVGEDVASARKVARGVAVIAPNGVTLCDADIAVIVLDEPVVTAKPLPLRSRGPAVGDHLRAVGYGRPGDDDPAGTKLLREHVRVLSVSSAEFTVGEATCQGDSGGPALDEDTGEILGVVSRGGPQCEGAGVHNVYTRVDTYAWLMEEAFARVAEIEAEEKADAGSASSVKPAKRGTKQKPPSDIGGPCVTGNDCAAGICITEAQSGGEGSRQYCSRPCGSGDRCPTRYHCKSVPGLPAGSSACINVR
;
A
#
# COMPACT_ATOMS: atom_id res chain seq x y z
N MET A 1 7.80 1.44 68.28
CA MET A 1 8.56 2.65 68.62
C MET A 1 9.83 2.66 67.84
N LEU A 2 9.95 3.47 66.85
CA LEU A 2 11.12 4.24 66.40
C LEU A 2 10.76 4.95 65.04
N ARG A 3 10.51 6.25 65.18
CA ARG A 3 10.36 7.17 64.02
C ARG A 3 11.75 7.40 63.43
N ARG A 4 11.91 7.24 62.13
CA ARG A 4 13.05 7.77 61.37
C ARG A 4 12.56 8.94 60.50
N LEU A 5 13.13 10.11 60.81
CA LEU A 5 13.00 11.36 60.07
C LEU A 5 13.73 11.27 58.73
N LEU A 6 13.06 11.65 57.66
CA LEU A 6 13.65 11.88 56.34
C LEU A 6 13.90 13.39 56.19
N VAL A 7 15.15 13.74 55.91
CA VAL A 7 15.61 15.09 55.57
C VAL A 7 15.58 15.23 54.05
N PRO A 8 15.02 16.30 53.46
CA PRO A 8 15.13 16.55 52.04
C PRO A 8 16.45 17.27 51.70
N ALA A 9 17.19 16.72 50.71
CA ALA A 9 18.35 17.38 50.12
C ALA A 9 17.88 18.37 49.02
N PHE A 10 18.21 19.65 49.22
CA PHE A 10 18.08 20.68 48.19
C PHE A 10 19.26 20.57 47.21
N ALA A 11 18.97 20.35 45.95
CA ALA A 11 19.95 20.47 44.85
C ALA A 11 19.89 21.89 44.27
N ALA A 12 20.98 22.63 44.37
CA ALA A 12 21.14 23.94 43.78
C ALA A 12 21.39 23.81 42.27
N MET A 13 20.53 24.41 41.44
CA MET A 13 20.76 24.59 40.02
C MET A 13 21.63 25.82 39.77
N ALA A 14 22.83 25.62 39.24
CA ALA A 14 23.69 26.68 38.75
C ALA A 14 23.29 27.02 37.27
N SER A 15 22.82 28.25 37.09
CA SER A 15 22.52 28.80 35.76
C SER A 15 23.81 29.28 35.08
N VAL A 16 24.19 28.68 33.95
CA VAL A 16 25.29 29.15 33.11
C VAL A 16 24.72 30.01 32.01
N SER A 17 24.97 31.32 32.08
CA SER A 17 24.64 32.29 31.04
C SER A 17 25.76 32.30 29.98
N PHE A 18 25.45 31.90 28.74
CA PHE A 18 26.33 32.10 27.62
C PHE A 18 26.05 33.47 26.97
N ALA A 19 27.07 34.35 27.02
CA ALA A 19 27.06 35.61 26.30
C ALA A 19 27.47 35.39 24.86
N CYS A 20 26.63 35.81 23.91
CA CYS A 20 26.93 35.89 22.47
C CYS A 20 27.77 37.14 22.21
N SER A 21 28.99 36.97 21.67
CA SER A 21 29.81 38.04 21.09
C SER A 21 29.61 38.07 19.58
N PRO A 22 29.47 39.26 18.95
CA PRO A 22 29.34 39.36 17.50
C PRO A 22 30.71 39.27 16.80
N ALA A 23 30.71 38.61 15.63
CA ALA A 23 31.86 38.45 14.76
C ALA A 23 32.13 39.72 13.93
N PRO A 24 33.38 40.03 13.56
CA PRO A 24 33.73 41.24 12.83
C PRO A 24 33.41 41.15 11.33
N ASP A 25 32.88 42.27 10.84
CA ASP A 25 32.58 42.60 9.45
C ASP A 25 33.86 42.68 8.60
N ARG A 26 33.99 41.81 7.58
CA ARG A 26 35.07 41.92 6.55
C ARG A 26 34.48 42.55 5.30
N ARG A 27 34.81 43.82 5.10
CA ARG A 27 34.68 44.50 3.81
C ARG A 27 35.70 43.94 2.85
N VAL A 28 35.25 43.49 1.67
CA VAL A 28 36.09 43.16 0.53
C VAL A 28 36.07 44.37 -0.41
N GLU A 29 37.24 44.96 -0.60
CA GLU A 29 37.48 46.04 -1.57
C GLU A 29 37.50 45.49 -3.00
N HIS A 30 36.83 46.25 -3.88
CA HIS A 30 36.85 46.02 -5.32
C HIS A 30 38.10 46.67 -5.92
N ASP A 31 39.04 45.87 -6.43
CA ASP A 31 40.03 46.37 -7.35
C ASP A 31 39.61 46.12 -8.80
N ARG A 32 39.52 47.24 -9.54
CA ARG A 32 39.39 47.28 -11.00
C ARG A 32 40.75 47.20 -11.64
N ALA A 33 41.01 46.18 -12.48
CA ALA A 33 42.05 46.26 -13.48
C ALA A 33 41.48 45.86 -14.84
N ALA A 34 41.49 46.79 -15.76
CA ALA A 34 41.18 46.58 -17.16
C ALA A 34 42.38 46.01 -17.92
N ALA A 35 42.18 44.98 -18.73
CA ALA A 35 43.08 44.69 -19.87
C ALA A 35 42.27 43.95 -20.94
N GLY A 36 42.22 44.59 -22.14
CA GLY A 36 41.54 44.06 -23.30
C GLY A 36 42.28 42.86 -23.93
N GLY A 37 41.52 41.94 -24.47
CA GLY A 37 42.00 40.83 -25.29
C GLY A 37 40.84 40.38 -26.20
N ALA A 38 40.96 40.74 -27.47
CA ALA A 38 40.04 40.26 -28.53
C ALA A 38 40.20 38.75 -28.69
N ALA A 39 39.16 37.98 -28.46
CA ALA A 39 39.09 36.56 -28.81
C ALA A 39 37.99 36.37 -29.85
N ARG A 40 38.34 35.61 -30.85
CA ARG A 40 37.62 35.27 -32.08
C ARG A 40 36.24 34.65 -31.82
N GLU A 41 35.24 35.11 -32.55
CA GLU A 41 33.99 34.42 -32.76
C GLU A 41 34.24 33.01 -33.30
N GLY A 42 34.05 32.00 -32.47
CA GLY A 42 33.94 30.61 -32.85
C GLY A 42 32.45 30.28 -32.97
N ASP A 43 32.12 29.88 -34.17
CA ASP A 43 30.81 29.38 -34.60
C ASP A 43 30.26 28.33 -33.61
N ALA A 44 29.39 28.71 -32.71
CA ALA A 44 28.64 27.79 -31.88
C ALA A 44 27.41 27.32 -32.66
N GLY A 45 27.52 26.17 -33.32
CA GLY A 45 26.37 25.47 -33.86
C GLY A 45 25.29 25.28 -32.80
N PRO A 46 24.01 25.16 -33.21
CA PRO A 46 22.93 24.99 -32.26
C PRO A 46 23.13 23.72 -31.44
N LEU A 47 23.31 23.90 -30.14
CA LEU A 47 23.25 22.79 -29.19
C LEU A 47 21.86 22.18 -29.34
N SER A 48 21.79 20.99 -29.92
CA SER A 48 20.60 20.14 -29.82
C SER A 48 20.27 20.01 -28.34
N PRO A 49 19.01 20.25 -27.94
CA PRO A 49 18.60 19.93 -26.59
C PRO A 49 18.71 18.40 -26.46
N SER A 50 19.72 17.91 -25.76
CA SER A 50 19.76 16.55 -25.30
C SER A 50 18.56 16.35 -24.39
N ALA A 51 17.59 15.61 -24.88
CA ALA A 51 16.40 15.20 -24.13
C ALA A 51 16.79 14.09 -23.15
N ASP A 52 17.59 14.41 -22.16
CA ASP A 52 17.72 13.61 -20.96
C ASP A 52 16.78 14.18 -19.91
N ARG A 53 15.45 13.99 -20.13
CA ARG A 53 14.48 14.05 -19.06
C ARG A 53 14.57 12.75 -18.28
N VAL A 54 14.99 12.87 -17.08
CA VAL A 54 15.21 11.81 -16.11
C VAL A 54 13.96 11.71 -15.23
N GLU A 55 13.28 10.58 -15.17
CA GLU A 55 11.90 10.37 -14.68
C GLU A 55 11.81 9.13 -13.75
N ILE A 56 11.02 9.01 -12.79
CA ILE A 56 10.93 8.72 -11.35
C ILE A 56 11.75 9.80 -10.69
N VAL A 57 11.32 10.56 -9.79
CA VAL A 57 12.07 11.76 -9.46
C VAL A 57 13.56 11.58 -9.78
N SER A 58 14.02 12.08 -10.91
CA SER A 58 15.34 11.81 -11.51
C SER A 58 15.60 10.34 -11.93
N GLY A 59 14.60 9.51 -12.25
CA GLY A 59 14.73 8.14 -12.78
C GLY A 59 14.82 8.06 -14.31
N VAL A 60 14.91 6.85 -14.83
CA VAL A 60 14.96 6.55 -16.26
C VAL A 60 13.86 5.55 -16.64
N PRO A 61 13.41 5.51 -17.92
CA PRO A 61 12.48 4.49 -18.37
C PRO A 61 12.97 3.06 -18.05
N ASN A 62 12.06 2.21 -17.62
CA ASN A 62 12.40 0.86 -17.18
C ASN A 62 12.85 -0.06 -18.30
N HIS A 63 12.33 0.14 -19.52
CA HIS A 63 12.67 -0.65 -20.71
C HIS A 63 12.54 -2.18 -20.53
N GLY A 64 11.55 -2.63 -19.76
CA GLY A 64 11.28 -4.05 -19.52
C GLY A 64 12.24 -4.73 -18.54
N ARG A 65 13.07 -3.99 -17.84
CA ARG A 65 14.05 -4.53 -16.88
C ARG A 65 13.40 -5.19 -15.67
N ASP A 66 12.31 -4.61 -15.17
CA ASP A 66 11.58 -5.08 -14.00
C ASP A 66 10.14 -5.51 -14.37
N PRO A 67 9.98 -6.63 -15.11
CA PRO A 67 8.68 -7.04 -15.64
C PRO A 67 7.68 -7.49 -14.55
N ALA A 68 8.17 -7.84 -13.37
CA ALA A 68 7.35 -8.22 -12.22
C ALA A 68 6.79 -7.01 -11.45
N VAL A 69 7.25 -5.78 -11.75
CA VAL A 69 6.64 -4.57 -11.21
C VAL A 69 5.44 -4.22 -12.09
N VAL A 70 4.28 -4.13 -11.47
CA VAL A 70 2.97 -3.98 -12.10
C VAL A 70 2.30 -2.69 -11.65
N ALA A 71 1.40 -2.16 -12.47
CA ALA A 71 0.52 -1.09 -12.06
C ALA A 71 -0.73 -1.68 -11.38
N VAL A 72 -1.20 -1.03 -10.33
CA VAL A 72 -2.45 -1.33 -9.62
C VAL A 72 -3.42 -0.18 -9.91
N ASP A 73 -4.37 -0.42 -10.81
CA ASP A 73 -5.45 0.53 -11.11
C ASP A 73 -6.59 0.32 -10.13
N ILE A 74 -7.02 1.40 -9.48
CA ILE A 74 -8.01 1.40 -8.43
C ILE A 74 -9.34 1.93 -8.99
N ALA A 75 -10.03 1.11 -9.80
CA ALA A 75 -11.35 1.39 -10.37
C ALA A 75 -11.52 2.85 -10.89
N GLY A 76 -10.46 3.43 -11.47
CA GLY A 76 -10.45 4.81 -11.96
C GLY A 76 -10.35 5.89 -10.87
N GLU A 77 -10.21 5.52 -9.60
CA GLU A 77 -10.00 6.46 -8.49
C GLU A 77 -8.52 6.85 -8.32
N GLY A 78 -7.60 6.02 -8.80
CA GLY A 78 -6.17 6.26 -8.65
C GLY A 78 -5.28 5.17 -9.21
N LEU A 79 -3.99 5.46 -9.19
CA LEU A 79 -2.94 4.57 -9.65
C LEU A 79 -1.96 4.32 -8.51
N CYS A 80 -1.66 3.05 -8.29
CA CYS A 80 -0.57 2.57 -7.45
C CYS A 80 0.38 1.67 -8.24
N SER A 81 1.48 1.33 -7.63
CA SER A 81 2.42 0.32 -8.11
C SER A 81 2.38 -0.91 -7.20
N GLY A 82 2.89 -2.02 -7.69
CA GLY A 82 3.03 -3.25 -6.91
C GLY A 82 4.06 -4.18 -7.50
N ALA A 83 4.35 -5.27 -6.80
CA ALA A 83 5.30 -6.27 -7.24
C ALA A 83 4.71 -7.68 -7.16
N LEU A 84 4.83 -8.47 -8.22
CA LEU A 84 4.51 -9.89 -8.19
C LEU A 84 5.49 -10.61 -7.27
N ILE A 85 4.99 -11.26 -6.22
CA ILE A 85 5.75 -12.13 -5.30
C ILE A 85 5.39 -13.60 -5.47
N SER A 86 4.30 -13.89 -6.17
CA SER A 86 3.94 -15.18 -6.76
C SER A 86 3.06 -14.94 -7.98
N PRO A 87 2.76 -15.95 -8.80
CA PRO A 87 1.85 -15.76 -9.93
C PRO A 87 0.47 -15.19 -9.55
N ARG A 88 0.00 -15.44 -8.32
CA ARG A 88 -1.30 -14.96 -7.82
C ARG A 88 -1.20 -13.95 -6.68
N LEU A 89 -0.02 -13.39 -6.39
CA LEU A 89 0.16 -12.43 -5.30
C LEU A 89 0.88 -11.17 -5.79
N VAL A 90 0.28 -10.02 -5.54
CA VAL A 90 0.88 -8.70 -5.73
C VAL A 90 1.07 -8.04 -4.37
N LEU A 91 2.32 -7.77 -4.01
CA LEU A 91 2.68 -6.96 -2.86
C LEU A 91 2.51 -5.48 -3.21
N THR A 92 1.88 -4.71 -2.34
CA THR A 92 1.64 -3.27 -2.51
C THR A 92 1.52 -2.57 -1.14
N ALA A 93 1.17 -1.29 -1.12
CA ALA A 93 0.86 -0.56 0.10
C ALA A 93 -0.60 -0.76 0.52
N ARG A 94 -0.87 -0.70 1.84
CA ARG A 94 -2.23 -0.82 2.36
C ARG A 94 -3.13 0.33 1.91
N HIS A 95 -2.61 1.55 1.83
CA HIS A 95 -3.41 2.69 1.37
C HIS A 95 -3.86 2.56 -0.10
N CYS A 96 -3.24 1.68 -0.89
CA CYS A 96 -3.71 1.34 -2.24
C CYS A 96 -4.95 0.42 -2.21
N THR A 97 -5.09 -0.40 -1.17
CA THR A 97 -6.14 -1.40 -1.01
C THR A 97 -7.24 -1.00 -0.03
N SER A 98 -7.12 0.17 0.60
CA SER A 98 -8.07 0.67 1.60
C SER A 98 -8.46 2.13 1.30
N ARG A 99 -9.62 2.56 1.80
CA ARG A 99 -9.99 3.98 1.83
C ARG A 99 -9.33 4.65 3.03
N THR A 100 -8.55 5.68 2.76
CA THR A 100 -7.67 6.30 3.75
C THR A 100 -7.88 7.80 3.87
N ALA A 101 -7.33 8.38 4.95
CA ALA A 101 -7.27 9.83 5.10
C ALA A 101 -6.43 10.45 3.97
N SER A 102 -6.85 11.60 3.46
CA SER A 102 -6.17 12.33 2.38
C SER A 102 -4.77 12.83 2.74
N ARG A 103 -4.47 12.92 4.03
CA ARG A 103 -3.13 13.26 4.56
C ARG A 103 -2.73 12.24 5.61
N LEU A 104 -1.56 11.66 5.41
CA LEU A 104 -0.94 10.73 6.35
C LEU A 104 0.09 11.47 7.20
N SER A 105 -0.06 11.40 8.51
CA SER A 105 0.92 11.90 9.47
C SER A 105 1.37 10.76 10.39
N CYS A 106 2.67 10.65 10.63
CA CYS A 106 3.23 9.71 11.59
C CYS A 106 4.07 10.50 12.61
N PRO A 107 3.73 10.42 13.91
CA PRO A 107 2.66 9.61 14.50
C PRO A 107 1.26 10.04 14.05
N PRO A 108 0.26 9.13 14.08
CA PRO A 108 -1.07 9.41 13.59
C PRO A 108 -1.81 10.39 14.52
N THR A 109 -2.53 11.35 13.94
CA THR A 109 -3.39 12.29 14.69
C THR A 109 -4.85 11.84 14.76
N GLY A 110 -5.19 10.67 14.20
CA GLY A 110 -6.52 10.10 14.16
C GLY A 110 -6.57 8.82 13.35
N VAL A 111 -7.78 8.39 12.99
CA VAL A 111 -8.02 7.26 12.10
C VAL A 111 -7.48 7.57 10.71
N GLN A 112 -6.65 6.70 10.18
CA GLN A 112 -6.06 6.84 8.84
C GLN A 112 -6.64 5.84 7.84
N VAL A 113 -7.11 4.68 8.30
CA VAL A 113 -7.80 3.66 7.48
C VAL A 113 -9.25 3.61 7.90
N PHE A 114 -10.16 3.85 6.97
CA PHE A 114 -11.61 3.88 7.23
C PHE A 114 -12.25 2.53 6.94
N ASP A 115 -11.97 1.95 5.78
CA ASP A 115 -12.47 0.65 5.32
C ASP A 115 -11.55 0.09 4.22
N ASP A 116 -11.63 -1.21 3.99
CA ASP A 116 -10.94 -1.83 2.87
C ASP A 116 -11.77 -1.68 1.58
N ARG A 117 -11.09 -1.60 0.43
CA ARG A 117 -11.72 -1.57 -0.89
C ARG A 117 -12.22 -2.97 -1.24
N ASP A 118 -13.23 -3.04 -2.11
CA ASP A 118 -13.58 -4.30 -2.72
C ASP A 118 -12.37 -4.78 -3.55
N PRO A 119 -11.87 -6.01 -3.34
CA PRO A 119 -10.77 -6.54 -4.13
C PRO A 119 -11.02 -6.49 -5.64
N ASP A 120 -12.26 -6.63 -6.10
CA ASP A 120 -12.65 -6.53 -7.52
C ASP A 120 -12.37 -5.15 -8.13
N ASP A 121 -12.26 -4.09 -7.31
CA ASP A 121 -11.89 -2.73 -7.73
C ASP A 121 -10.39 -2.60 -8.04
N LEU A 122 -9.57 -3.61 -7.70
CA LEU A 122 -8.13 -3.60 -7.89
C LEU A 122 -7.74 -4.37 -9.15
N SER A 123 -7.38 -3.66 -10.21
CA SER A 123 -6.96 -4.23 -11.48
C SER A 123 -5.45 -4.23 -11.63
N ILE A 124 -4.88 -5.36 -12.05
CA ILE A 124 -3.43 -5.50 -12.28
C ILE A 124 -3.13 -5.30 -13.76
N LEU A 125 -2.30 -4.31 -14.03
CA LEU A 125 -1.88 -3.94 -15.38
C LEU A 125 -0.41 -4.26 -15.58
N VAL A 126 -0.08 -4.87 -16.71
CA VAL A 126 1.30 -5.19 -17.15
C VAL A 126 1.61 -4.46 -18.44
N GLY A 127 2.69 -3.70 -18.44
CA GLY A 127 3.16 -2.87 -19.55
C GLY A 127 4.17 -1.83 -19.07
N GLU A 128 4.77 -1.10 -20.00
CA GLU A 128 5.68 0.01 -19.67
C GLU A 128 4.92 1.33 -19.47
N ASP A 129 3.73 1.43 -20.03
CA ASP A 129 2.87 2.60 -19.92
C ASP A 129 1.42 2.15 -19.66
N VAL A 130 0.79 2.71 -18.64
CA VAL A 130 -0.57 2.35 -18.21
C VAL A 130 -1.60 2.56 -19.32
N ALA A 131 -1.42 3.59 -20.17
CA ALA A 131 -2.35 3.87 -21.27
C ALA A 131 -2.37 2.75 -22.32
N SER A 132 -1.29 1.99 -22.47
CA SER A 132 -1.16 0.85 -23.40
C SER A 132 -1.06 -0.50 -22.67
N ALA A 133 -1.04 -0.50 -21.34
CA ALA A 133 -0.89 -1.70 -20.53
C ALA A 133 -2.08 -2.65 -20.68
N ARG A 134 -1.81 -3.93 -20.49
CA ARG A 134 -2.84 -4.96 -20.53
C ARG A 134 -3.28 -5.30 -19.10
N LYS A 135 -4.59 -5.23 -18.85
CA LYS A 135 -5.18 -5.81 -17.65
C LYS A 135 -5.03 -7.33 -17.72
N VAL A 136 -4.35 -7.91 -16.72
CA VAL A 136 -4.00 -9.35 -16.71
C VAL A 136 -4.73 -10.10 -15.60
N ALA A 137 -5.13 -9.43 -14.53
CA ALA A 137 -5.86 -10.00 -13.41
C ALA A 137 -6.56 -8.90 -12.61
N ARG A 138 -7.37 -9.29 -11.63
CA ARG A 138 -7.96 -8.44 -10.59
C ARG A 138 -7.84 -9.11 -9.23
N GLY A 139 -8.05 -8.36 -8.18
CA GLY A 139 -8.09 -8.89 -6.83
C GLY A 139 -9.33 -9.75 -6.58
N VAL A 140 -9.17 -10.78 -5.74
CA VAL A 140 -10.26 -11.57 -5.15
C VAL A 140 -10.21 -11.56 -3.63
N ALA A 141 -9.06 -11.21 -3.06
CA ALA A 141 -8.88 -10.96 -1.63
C ALA A 141 -7.73 -9.98 -1.41
N VAL A 142 -7.75 -9.32 -0.27
CA VAL A 142 -6.66 -8.48 0.22
C VAL A 142 -6.25 -8.98 1.61
N ILE A 143 -4.96 -9.19 1.81
CA ILE A 143 -4.37 -9.51 3.10
C ILE A 143 -3.59 -8.28 3.56
N ALA A 144 -3.95 -7.70 4.70
CA ALA A 144 -3.34 -6.49 5.24
C ALA A 144 -3.30 -6.52 6.78
N PRO A 145 -2.40 -5.77 7.41
CA PRO A 145 -2.37 -5.67 8.86
C PRO A 145 -3.68 -5.10 9.41
N ASN A 146 -4.18 -5.66 10.51
CA ASN A 146 -5.32 -5.11 11.22
C ASN A 146 -4.98 -3.76 11.86
N GLY A 147 -5.95 -2.85 11.94
CA GLY A 147 -5.80 -1.57 12.62
C GLY A 147 -6.26 -0.38 11.78
N VAL A 148 -6.20 0.81 12.37
CA VAL A 148 -6.72 2.06 11.77
C VAL A 148 -5.62 3.05 11.43
N THR A 149 -4.36 2.65 11.51
CA THR A 149 -3.19 3.48 11.17
C THR A 149 -2.37 2.85 10.06
N LEU A 150 -1.73 3.70 9.27
CA LEU A 150 -0.76 3.31 8.24
C LEU A 150 0.69 3.47 8.72
N CYS A 151 0.91 4.20 9.82
CA CYS A 151 2.25 4.32 10.40
C CYS A 151 2.76 2.96 10.81
N ASP A 152 3.93 2.60 10.36
CA ASP A 152 4.57 1.30 10.53
C ASP A 152 3.81 0.10 9.88
N ALA A 153 2.62 0.30 9.30
CA ALA A 153 1.73 -0.78 8.86
C ALA A 153 1.14 -0.59 7.44
N ASP A 154 1.81 0.20 6.60
CA ASP A 154 1.34 0.50 5.24
C ASP A 154 1.86 -0.53 4.23
N ILE A 155 1.35 -1.74 4.31
CA ILE A 155 1.69 -2.88 3.45
C ILE A 155 0.46 -3.77 3.27
N ALA A 156 0.27 -4.35 2.09
CA ALA A 156 -0.79 -5.30 1.78
C ALA A 156 -0.38 -6.26 0.67
N VAL A 157 -1.07 -7.37 0.58
CA VAL A 157 -0.95 -8.34 -0.53
C VAL A 157 -2.31 -8.52 -1.17
N ILE A 158 -2.39 -8.31 -2.49
CA ILE A 158 -3.57 -8.59 -3.30
C ILE A 158 -3.46 -10.03 -3.80
N VAL A 159 -4.48 -10.84 -3.52
CA VAL A 159 -4.65 -12.19 -4.08
C VAL A 159 -5.42 -12.06 -5.38
N LEU A 160 -4.95 -12.70 -6.45
CA LEU A 160 -5.46 -12.53 -7.82
C LEU A 160 -6.39 -13.66 -8.24
N ASP A 161 -7.42 -13.33 -9.06
CA ASP A 161 -8.34 -14.27 -9.71
C ASP A 161 -7.60 -15.17 -10.73
N GLU A 162 -6.65 -14.62 -11.47
CA GLU A 162 -5.89 -15.33 -12.50
C GLU A 162 -4.39 -15.24 -12.24
N PRO A 163 -3.62 -16.31 -12.53
CA PRO A 163 -2.17 -16.27 -12.36
C PRO A 163 -1.50 -15.40 -13.44
N VAL A 164 -0.65 -14.47 -13.03
CA VAL A 164 0.19 -13.67 -13.91
C VAL A 164 1.50 -14.41 -14.15
N VAL A 165 1.65 -14.97 -15.35
CA VAL A 165 2.81 -15.80 -15.74
C VAL A 165 3.76 -15.09 -16.71
N THR A 166 3.52 -13.82 -16.98
CA THR A 166 4.32 -13.00 -17.91
C THR A 166 5.65 -12.55 -17.35
N ALA A 167 5.84 -12.67 -16.05
CA ALA A 167 7.06 -12.29 -15.35
C ALA A 167 7.38 -13.28 -14.23
N LYS A 168 8.67 -13.46 -13.95
CA LYS A 168 9.13 -14.23 -12.79
C LYS A 168 8.89 -13.39 -11.53
N PRO A 169 8.21 -13.93 -10.50
CA PRO A 169 8.02 -13.24 -9.24
C PRO A 169 9.34 -12.82 -8.60
N LEU A 170 9.31 -11.69 -7.88
CA LEU A 170 10.47 -11.15 -7.15
C LEU A 170 10.59 -11.83 -5.79
N PRO A 171 11.81 -12.16 -5.36
CA PRO A 171 12.04 -12.69 -4.02
C PRO A 171 11.91 -11.59 -2.96
N LEU A 172 11.51 -11.99 -1.77
CA LEU A 172 11.43 -11.12 -0.59
C LEU A 172 12.71 -11.26 0.22
N ARG A 173 13.28 -10.14 0.63
CA ARG A 173 14.46 -10.14 1.52
C ARG A 173 14.02 -10.49 2.94
N SER A 174 14.59 -11.54 3.51
CA SER A 174 14.31 -11.99 4.87
C SER A 174 15.03 -11.18 5.96
N ARG A 175 16.04 -10.41 5.56
CA ARG A 175 16.84 -9.55 6.41
C ARG A 175 16.46 -8.10 6.17
N GLY A 176 16.25 -7.34 7.25
CA GLY A 176 15.94 -5.91 7.16
C GLY A 176 17.02 -5.09 6.43
N PRO A 177 16.67 -3.92 5.89
CA PRO A 177 17.62 -2.99 5.32
C PRO A 177 18.56 -2.43 6.39
N ALA A 178 19.74 -2.02 5.99
CA ALA A 178 20.71 -1.29 6.82
C ALA A 178 20.91 0.12 6.29
N VAL A 179 21.27 1.06 7.18
CA VAL A 179 21.68 2.40 6.77
C VAL A 179 22.89 2.30 5.84
N GLY A 180 22.77 2.91 4.69
CA GLY A 180 23.79 2.87 3.65
C GLY A 180 23.59 1.82 2.57
N ASP A 181 22.64 0.89 2.73
CA ASP A 181 22.23 -0.02 1.64
C ASP A 181 21.76 0.82 0.44
N HIS A 182 21.98 0.31 -0.77
CA HIS A 182 21.50 0.91 -2.01
C HIS A 182 20.35 0.08 -2.58
N LEU A 183 19.35 0.78 -3.08
CA LEU A 183 18.18 0.17 -3.69
C LEU A 183 17.84 0.82 -5.03
N ARG A 184 17.17 0.05 -5.86
CA ARG A 184 16.48 0.53 -7.05
C ARG A 184 15.01 0.71 -6.74
N ALA A 185 14.51 1.95 -6.86
CA ALA A 185 13.09 2.26 -6.82
C ALA A 185 12.48 2.02 -8.19
N VAL A 186 11.31 1.36 -8.27
CA VAL A 186 10.61 1.10 -9.53
C VAL A 186 9.11 1.31 -9.33
N GLY A 187 8.48 2.02 -10.26
CA GLY A 187 7.05 2.27 -10.18
C GLY A 187 6.47 2.99 -11.40
N TYR A 188 5.20 3.36 -11.30
CA TYR A 188 4.43 4.06 -12.34
C TYR A 188 4.04 5.47 -11.91
N GLY A 189 4.75 6.03 -10.94
CA GLY A 189 4.48 7.34 -10.39
C GLY A 189 4.85 8.48 -11.32
N ARG A 190 4.58 9.68 -10.83
CA ARG A 190 4.95 10.93 -11.52
C ARG A 190 6.46 11.10 -11.48
N PRO A 191 7.07 11.49 -12.59
CA PRO A 191 8.50 11.77 -12.64
C PRO A 191 8.91 13.09 -11.94
N GLY A 192 7.96 14.00 -11.79
CA GLY A 192 8.14 15.27 -11.11
C GLY A 192 6.79 15.84 -10.64
N ASP A 193 6.82 17.01 -10.01
CA ASP A 193 5.62 17.64 -9.43
C ASP A 193 4.56 17.99 -10.48
N ASP A 194 4.95 18.31 -11.70
CA ASP A 194 4.07 18.76 -12.78
C ASP A 194 3.77 17.70 -13.85
N ASP A 195 4.40 16.53 -13.78
CA ASP A 195 4.30 15.50 -14.79
C ASP A 195 3.16 14.49 -14.49
N PRO A 196 2.58 13.84 -15.51
CA PRO A 196 1.58 12.80 -15.30
C PRO A 196 2.23 11.48 -14.82
N ALA A 197 1.54 10.71 -13.99
CA ALA A 197 1.89 9.34 -13.68
C ALA A 197 1.49 8.38 -14.82
N GLY A 198 2.07 7.17 -14.85
CA GLY A 198 1.62 6.11 -15.73
C GLY A 198 2.71 5.41 -16.54
N THR A 199 3.90 5.99 -16.70
CA THR A 199 5.04 5.32 -17.31
C THR A 199 5.87 4.61 -16.26
N LYS A 200 6.28 3.36 -16.54
CA LYS A 200 7.15 2.59 -15.64
C LYS A 200 8.57 3.13 -15.69
N LEU A 201 9.04 3.57 -14.56
CA LEU A 201 10.33 4.20 -14.39
C LEU A 201 11.14 3.46 -13.32
N LEU A 202 12.47 3.66 -13.31
CA LEU A 202 13.36 3.18 -12.27
C LEU A 202 14.40 4.24 -11.91
N ARG A 203 14.81 4.26 -10.63
CA ARG A 203 15.97 5.02 -10.14
C ARG A 203 16.90 4.10 -9.36
N GLU A 204 18.14 4.06 -9.77
CA GLU A 204 19.19 3.32 -9.09
C GLU A 204 19.93 4.20 -8.05
N HIS A 205 20.74 3.56 -7.25
CA HIS A 205 21.61 4.19 -6.25
C HIS A 205 20.87 5.01 -5.19
N VAL A 206 19.61 4.62 -4.92
CA VAL A 206 18.81 5.24 -3.86
C VAL A 206 19.31 4.70 -2.52
N ARG A 207 19.86 5.59 -1.69
CA ARG A 207 20.51 5.21 -0.44
C ARG A 207 19.53 5.18 0.73
N VAL A 208 19.59 4.13 1.55
CA VAL A 208 18.87 4.06 2.84
C VAL A 208 19.53 5.03 3.84
N LEU A 209 18.75 5.99 4.34
CA LEU A 209 19.20 7.05 5.25
C LEU A 209 18.94 6.71 6.71
N SER A 210 17.81 6.10 7.01
CA SER A 210 17.45 5.67 8.36
C SER A 210 16.58 4.41 8.33
N VAL A 211 16.61 3.64 9.41
CA VAL A 211 15.83 2.40 9.57
C VAL A 211 15.19 2.42 10.95
N SER A 212 13.89 2.13 11.01
CA SER A 212 13.12 1.92 12.24
C SER A 212 12.71 0.45 12.38
N SER A 213 11.83 0.15 13.33
CA SER A 213 11.30 -1.21 13.56
C SER A 213 10.55 -1.76 12.35
N ALA A 214 9.75 -0.95 11.65
CA ALA A 214 8.91 -1.41 10.55
C ALA A 214 9.05 -0.58 9.26
N GLU A 215 9.82 0.51 9.29
CA GLU A 215 10.00 1.41 8.15
C GLU A 215 11.48 1.75 7.92
N PHE A 216 11.79 2.24 6.74
CA PHE A 216 13.05 2.92 6.45
C PHE A 216 12.81 4.14 5.57
N THR A 217 13.75 5.09 5.62
CA THR A 217 13.68 6.30 4.81
C THR A 217 14.82 6.37 3.83
N VAL A 218 14.53 6.92 2.67
CA VAL A 218 15.49 7.32 1.65
C VAL A 218 15.36 8.81 1.37
N GLY A 219 16.24 9.37 0.56
CA GLY A 219 16.08 10.72 0.03
C GLY A 219 14.96 10.81 -0.99
N GLU A 220 14.99 11.84 -1.81
CA GLU A 220 14.12 11.99 -2.98
C GLU A 220 14.25 10.77 -3.90
N ALA A 221 13.15 10.08 -4.18
CA ALA A 221 13.14 8.90 -5.05
C ALA A 221 11.80 8.64 -5.75
N THR A 222 10.67 8.85 -5.08
CA THR A 222 9.34 8.43 -5.53
C THR A 222 8.30 9.54 -5.40
N CYS A 223 7.21 9.44 -6.18
CA CYS A 223 6.13 10.41 -6.23
C CYS A 223 4.75 9.71 -6.28
N GLN A 224 3.66 10.48 -6.48
CA GLN A 224 2.31 9.95 -6.56
C GLN A 224 2.18 8.95 -7.73
N GLY A 225 1.68 7.76 -7.42
CA GLY A 225 1.59 6.61 -8.33
C GLY A 225 2.66 5.54 -8.09
N ASP A 226 3.80 5.88 -7.44
CA ASP A 226 4.79 4.88 -7.01
C ASP A 226 4.38 4.14 -5.73
N SER A 227 3.34 4.61 -5.04
CA SER A 227 2.75 3.99 -3.86
C SER A 227 2.61 2.48 -4.02
N GLY A 228 3.15 1.70 -3.07
CA GLY A 228 3.16 0.23 -3.13
C GLY A 228 4.22 -0.38 -4.05
N GLY A 229 4.92 0.43 -4.85
CA GLY A 229 6.05 -0.03 -5.66
C GLY A 229 7.20 -0.56 -4.80
N PRO A 230 7.98 -1.52 -5.31
CA PRO A 230 9.06 -2.13 -4.54
C PRO A 230 10.31 -1.27 -4.45
N ALA A 231 10.99 -1.34 -3.30
CA ALA A 231 12.40 -1.05 -3.15
C ALA A 231 13.18 -2.34 -3.42
N LEU A 232 13.92 -2.42 -4.51
CA LEU A 232 14.70 -3.59 -4.89
C LEU A 232 16.16 -3.41 -4.46
N ASP A 233 16.67 -4.35 -3.69
CA ASP A 233 18.09 -4.43 -3.38
C ASP A 233 18.92 -4.47 -4.68
N GLU A 234 19.92 -3.61 -4.84
CA GLU A 234 20.66 -3.52 -6.09
C GLU A 234 21.56 -4.72 -6.36
N ASP A 235 22.04 -5.36 -5.31
CA ASP A 235 22.96 -6.51 -5.42
C ASP A 235 22.19 -7.81 -5.69
N THR A 236 21.03 -8.00 -5.03
CA THR A 236 20.30 -9.28 -5.05
C THR A 236 19.00 -9.25 -5.86
N GLY A 237 18.42 -8.07 -6.07
CA GLY A 237 17.10 -7.89 -6.67
C GLY A 237 15.93 -8.28 -5.77
N GLU A 238 16.20 -8.57 -4.48
CA GLU A 238 15.16 -8.87 -3.50
C GLU A 238 14.41 -7.62 -3.07
N ILE A 239 13.13 -7.77 -2.73
CA ILE A 239 12.32 -6.66 -2.23
C ILE A 239 12.68 -6.39 -0.77
N LEU A 240 13.12 -5.15 -0.47
CA LEU A 240 13.41 -4.62 0.86
C LEU A 240 12.16 -4.07 1.55
N GLY A 241 11.30 -3.43 0.77
CA GLY A 241 10.12 -2.74 1.26
C GLY A 241 9.24 -2.24 0.14
N VAL A 242 8.12 -1.62 0.50
CA VAL A 242 7.15 -1.00 -0.40
C VAL A 242 7.01 0.49 -0.13
N VAL A 243 6.84 1.29 -1.16
CA VAL A 243 6.62 2.74 -1.05
C VAL A 243 5.35 3.01 -0.24
N SER A 244 5.49 3.73 0.87
CA SER A 244 4.37 4.12 1.74
C SER A 244 3.98 5.58 1.53
N ARG A 245 4.90 6.49 1.79
CA ARG A 245 4.61 7.94 1.78
C ARG A 245 5.85 8.77 1.51
N GLY A 246 5.63 9.99 1.09
CA GLY A 246 6.66 11.01 0.92
C GLY A 246 6.20 12.37 1.44
N GLY A 247 6.88 13.41 1.05
CA GLY A 247 6.47 14.80 1.29
C GLY A 247 5.32 15.23 0.38
N PRO A 248 4.81 16.47 0.54
CA PRO A 248 3.81 17.03 -0.36
C PRO A 248 4.37 17.31 -1.76
N GLN A 249 5.68 17.45 -1.88
CA GLN A 249 6.44 17.62 -3.11
C GLN A 249 7.25 16.38 -3.40
N CYS A 250 7.49 16.10 -4.67
CA CYS A 250 8.25 14.96 -5.12
C CYS A 250 9.73 15.27 -5.26
N GLU A 251 10.06 16.53 -5.52
CA GLU A 251 11.39 17.04 -5.81
C GLU A 251 11.85 18.07 -4.77
N GLY A 252 13.15 18.15 -4.57
CA GLY A 252 13.80 19.21 -3.80
C GLY A 252 14.59 18.76 -2.59
N ALA A 253 15.45 19.66 -2.12
CA ALA A 253 16.27 19.42 -0.95
C ALA A 253 15.40 19.22 0.30
N GLY A 254 15.56 18.07 0.96
CA GLY A 254 14.79 17.71 2.16
C GLY A 254 13.57 16.83 1.88
N VAL A 255 13.29 16.46 0.63
CA VAL A 255 12.32 15.41 0.31
C VAL A 255 12.85 14.07 0.80
N HIS A 256 11.98 13.33 1.50
CA HIS A 256 12.26 11.99 2.00
C HIS A 256 11.08 11.09 1.69
N ASN A 257 11.39 9.91 1.20
CA ASN A 257 10.39 8.87 0.98
C ASN A 257 10.53 7.78 2.04
N VAL A 258 9.39 7.28 2.50
CA VAL A 258 9.29 6.25 3.52
C VAL A 258 8.77 4.97 2.91
N TYR A 259 9.42 3.87 3.23
CA TYR A 259 9.06 2.53 2.80
C TYR A 259 8.71 1.68 4.01
N THR A 260 7.67 0.85 3.89
CA THR A 260 7.37 -0.19 4.87
C THR A 260 8.24 -1.42 4.58
N ARG A 261 8.92 -1.94 5.59
CA ARG A 261 9.83 -3.09 5.49
C ARG A 261 9.06 -4.38 5.28
N VAL A 262 9.54 -5.25 4.38
CA VAL A 262 8.89 -6.56 4.13
C VAL A 262 9.27 -7.62 5.16
N ASP A 263 10.49 -7.57 5.70
CA ASP A 263 11.00 -8.57 6.66
C ASP A 263 10.23 -8.59 7.98
N THR A 264 9.61 -7.48 8.36
CA THR A 264 8.78 -7.37 9.58
C THR A 264 7.36 -7.91 9.39
N TYR A 265 6.97 -8.22 8.15
CA TYR A 265 5.64 -8.69 7.76
C TYR A 265 5.67 -10.11 7.15
N ALA A 266 6.61 -10.95 7.56
CA ALA A 266 6.70 -12.34 7.08
C ALA A 266 5.38 -13.11 7.27
N TRP A 267 4.69 -12.90 8.40
CA TRP A 267 3.40 -13.51 8.69
C TRP A 267 2.31 -13.15 7.64
N LEU A 268 2.32 -11.90 7.14
CA LEU A 268 1.38 -11.44 6.11
C LEU A 268 1.59 -12.21 4.80
N MET A 269 2.85 -12.45 4.46
CA MET A 269 3.21 -13.24 3.28
C MET A 269 2.80 -14.70 3.43
N GLU A 270 3.04 -15.28 4.62
CA GLU A 270 2.61 -16.66 4.94
C GLU A 270 1.09 -16.82 4.79
N GLU A 271 0.31 -15.88 5.32
CA GLU A 271 -1.16 -15.86 5.20
C GLU A 271 -1.59 -15.74 3.72
N ALA A 272 -0.95 -14.86 2.95
CA ALA A 272 -1.25 -14.69 1.53
C ALA A 272 -0.93 -15.97 0.72
N PHE A 273 0.20 -16.61 0.97
CA PHE A 273 0.55 -17.89 0.31
C PHE A 273 -0.41 -19.01 0.70
N ALA A 274 -0.84 -19.08 1.98
CA ALA A 274 -1.83 -20.04 2.42
C ALA A 274 -3.17 -19.83 1.70
N ARG A 275 -3.60 -18.59 1.53
CA ARG A 275 -4.84 -18.26 0.81
C ARG A 275 -4.79 -18.68 -0.67
N VAL A 276 -3.66 -18.50 -1.34
CA VAL A 276 -3.48 -19.01 -2.73
C VAL A 276 -3.57 -20.53 -2.77
N ALA A 277 -2.94 -21.23 -1.82
CA ALA A 277 -2.99 -22.69 -1.77
C ALA A 277 -4.43 -23.23 -1.58
N GLU A 278 -5.27 -22.52 -0.80
CA GLU A 278 -6.69 -22.84 -0.66
C GLU A 278 -7.44 -22.68 -2.00
N ILE A 279 -7.26 -21.54 -2.69
CA ILE A 279 -7.89 -21.28 -3.99
C ILE A 279 -7.50 -22.36 -5.01
N GLU A 280 -6.20 -22.68 -5.11
CA GLU A 280 -5.73 -23.71 -6.03
C GLU A 280 -6.23 -25.12 -5.68
N ALA A 281 -6.47 -25.41 -4.41
CA ALA A 281 -7.05 -26.68 -3.98
C ALA A 281 -8.54 -26.77 -4.35
N GLU A 282 -9.29 -25.68 -4.21
CA GLU A 282 -10.69 -25.56 -4.62
C GLU A 282 -10.82 -25.74 -6.15
N GLU A 283 -10.00 -25.05 -6.93
CA GLU A 283 -9.97 -25.16 -8.41
C GLU A 283 -9.65 -26.61 -8.87
N LYS A 284 -8.72 -27.29 -8.20
CA LYS A 284 -8.39 -28.69 -8.51
C LYS A 284 -9.51 -29.67 -8.16
N ALA A 285 -10.22 -29.43 -7.04
CA ALA A 285 -11.37 -30.23 -6.64
C ALA A 285 -12.52 -30.12 -7.66
N ASP A 286 -12.80 -28.90 -8.12
CA ASP A 286 -13.83 -28.63 -9.13
C ASP A 286 -13.46 -29.24 -10.49
N ALA A 287 -12.21 -29.13 -10.92
CA ALA A 287 -11.70 -29.75 -12.14
C ALA A 287 -11.75 -31.30 -12.08
N GLY A 288 -11.43 -31.89 -10.92
CA GLY A 288 -11.52 -33.33 -10.69
C GLY A 288 -12.96 -33.84 -10.70
N SER A 289 -13.90 -33.06 -10.20
CA SER A 289 -15.33 -33.38 -10.24
C SER A 289 -15.90 -33.34 -11.67
N ALA A 290 -15.42 -32.40 -12.50
CA ALA A 290 -15.84 -32.27 -13.90
C ALA A 290 -15.38 -33.43 -14.79
N SER A 291 -14.27 -34.11 -14.44
CA SER A 291 -13.72 -35.24 -15.25
C SER A 291 -14.46 -36.58 -15.05
N SER A 292 -15.32 -36.71 -14.05
CA SER A 292 -16.02 -37.97 -13.72
C SER A 292 -17.47 -38.04 -14.19
N VAL A 293 -18.01 -36.99 -14.84
CA VAL A 293 -19.40 -36.93 -15.28
C VAL A 293 -19.51 -37.12 -16.78
N LYS A 294 -20.08 -38.27 -17.20
CA LYS A 294 -20.69 -38.41 -18.55
C LYS A 294 -21.65 -37.24 -18.79
N PRO A 295 -21.80 -36.73 -20.03
CA PRO A 295 -22.60 -35.53 -20.28
C PRO A 295 -24.06 -35.77 -19.89
N ALA A 296 -24.44 -35.36 -18.72
CA ALA A 296 -25.82 -35.22 -18.27
C ALA A 296 -26.25 -33.78 -18.54
N LYS A 297 -27.44 -33.64 -19.07
CA LYS A 297 -28.08 -32.46 -19.60
C LYS A 297 -27.89 -31.20 -18.73
N ARG A 298 -27.47 -30.12 -19.41
CA ARG A 298 -27.54 -28.71 -19.06
C ARG A 298 -28.62 -28.36 -18.03
N GLY A 299 -28.21 -27.78 -16.90
CA GLY A 299 -29.13 -27.06 -16.05
C GLY A 299 -28.93 -27.23 -14.56
N THR A 300 -28.05 -26.43 -13.96
CA THR A 300 -28.35 -25.74 -12.69
C THR A 300 -27.50 -24.48 -12.64
N LYS A 301 -28.16 -23.35 -12.90
CA LYS A 301 -27.63 -22.03 -12.56
C LYS A 301 -27.31 -22.07 -11.06
N GLN A 302 -26.06 -21.77 -10.67
CA GLN A 302 -25.76 -21.41 -9.29
C GLN A 302 -26.76 -20.33 -8.86
N LYS A 303 -27.48 -20.61 -7.79
CA LYS A 303 -28.42 -19.65 -7.25
C LYS A 303 -27.60 -18.44 -6.80
N PRO A 304 -27.95 -17.21 -7.23
CA PRO A 304 -27.24 -16.03 -6.76
C PRO A 304 -27.30 -15.97 -5.22
N PRO A 305 -26.31 -15.33 -4.55
CA PRO A 305 -26.31 -15.16 -3.10
C PRO A 305 -27.65 -14.64 -2.61
N SER A 306 -28.10 -15.14 -1.47
CA SER A 306 -29.44 -14.82 -0.96
C SER A 306 -29.51 -13.37 -0.50
N ASP A 307 -30.59 -12.68 -0.87
CA ASP A 307 -30.95 -11.38 -0.32
C ASP A 307 -31.32 -11.47 1.16
N ILE A 308 -31.58 -10.33 1.80
CA ILE A 308 -31.99 -10.25 3.20
C ILE A 308 -33.15 -11.21 3.49
N GLY A 309 -33.00 -12.05 4.52
CA GLY A 309 -33.96 -13.08 4.94
C GLY A 309 -33.79 -14.41 4.25
N GLY A 310 -32.94 -14.54 3.22
CA GLY A 310 -32.60 -15.81 2.60
C GLY A 310 -31.79 -16.72 3.54
N PRO A 311 -31.84 -18.05 3.35
CA PRO A 311 -31.10 -18.98 4.19
C PRO A 311 -29.58 -18.85 3.97
N CYS A 312 -28.81 -18.95 5.04
CA CYS A 312 -27.35 -18.96 5.01
C CYS A 312 -26.77 -19.92 6.05
N VAL A 313 -25.53 -20.33 5.85
CA VAL A 313 -24.67 -21.03 6.81
C VAL A 313 -23.49 -20.15 7.19
N THR A 314 -22.97 -19.40 6.23
CA THR A 314 -21.88 -18.43 6.38
C THR A 314 -22.23 -17.08 5.75
N GLY A 315 -21.42 -16.06 5.97
CA GLY A 315 -21.55 -14.76 5.30
C GLY A 315 -21.49 -14.86 3.78
N ASN A 316 -20.75 -15.80 3.21
CA ASN A 316 -20.59 -15.99 1.77
C ASN A 316 -21.89 -16.43 1.05
N ASP A 317 -22.87 -16.93 1.80
CA ASP A 317 -24.19 -17.27 1.24
C ASP A 317 -25.08 -16.05 1.06
N CYS A 318 -24.63 -14.88 1.51
CA CYS A 318 -25.41 -13.64 1.58
C CYS A 318 -24.82 -12.56 0.68
N ALA A 319 -25.66 -11.86 -0.07
CA ALA A 319 -25.26 -10.77 -0.96
C ALA A 319 -24.52 -9.62 -0.25
N ALA A 320 -24.79 -9.42 1.06
CA ALA A 320 -24.12 -8.41 1.88
C ALA A 320 -23.12 -8.98 2.90
N GLY A 321 -22.72 -10.24 2.75
CA GLY A 321 -21.67 -10.87 3.57
C GLY A 321 -22.04 -11.16 5.02
N ILE A 322 -23.29 -10.94 5.46
CA ILE A 322 -23.69 -11.10 6.86
C ILE A 322 -24.73 -12.21 7.00
N CYS A 323 -24.37 -13.29 7.71
CA CYS A 323 -25.26 -14.36 8.11
C CYS A 323 -25.55 -14.23 9.62
N ILE A 324 -26.82 -13.98 9.97
CA ILE A 324 -27.29 -13.82 11.36
C ILE A 324 -27.83 -15.14 11.86
N THR A 325 -27.40 -15.54 13.06
CA THR A 325 -27.94 -16.67 13.80
C THR A 325 -28.80 -16.16 14.96
N GLU A 326 -30.09 -16.47 14.94
CA GLU A 326 -31.05 -16.14 16.03
C GLU A 326 -31.54 -17.40 16.71
N ALA A 327 -31.50 -17.40 18.04
CA ALA A 327 -32.16 -18.44 18.84
C ALA A 327 -33.69 -18.28 18.72
N GLN A 328 -34.41 -19.38 18.48
CA GLN A 328 -35.89 -19.34 18.46
C GLN A 328 -36.42 -19.29 19.89
N SER A 329 -37.26 -18.30 20.16
CA SER A 329 -37.97 -18.19 21.43
C SER A 329 -38.99 -19.34 21.56
N GLY A 330 -38.70 -20.31 22.44
CA GLY A 330 -39.66 -21.37 22.84
C GLY A 330 -39.38 -22.77 22.27
N GLY A 331 -38.23 -23.07 21.70
CA GLY A 331 -37.90 -24.41 21.21
C GLY A 331 -36.43 -24.64 20.93
N GLU A 332 -36.04 -25.89 20.83
CA GLU A 332 -34.70 -26.29 20.41
C GLU A 332 -34.50 -25.92 18.94
N GLY A 333 -33.67 -24.90 18.65
CA GLY A 333 -33.21 -24.56 17.30
C GLY A 333 -32.75 -23.11 17.15
N SER A 334 -31.82 -22.90 16.25
CA SER A 334 -31.43 -21.57 15.77
C SER A 334 -31.83 -21.41 14.31
N ARG A 335 -32.21 -20.20 13.93
CA ARG A 335 -32.44 -19.84 12.53
C ARG A 335 -31.31 -18.97 12.03
N GLN A 336 -30.81 -19.32 10.84
CA GLN A 336 -29.81 -18.52 10.15
C GLN A 336 -30.43 -17.85 8.92
N TYR A 337 -30.13 -16.57 8.73
CA TYR A 337 -30.60 -15.81 7.58
C TYR A 337 -29.65 -14.67 7.22
N CYS A 338 -29.65 -14.33 5.93
CA CYS A 338 -28.85 -13.24 5.39
C CYS A 338 -29.34 -11.88 5.90
N SER A 339 -28.40 -11.00 6.20
CA SER A 339 -28.63 -9.63 6.62
C SER A 339 -27.71 -8.66 5.87
N ARG A 340 -27.83 -7.36 6.15
CA ARG A 340 -26.93 -6.32 5.65
C ARG A 340 -26.58 -5.32 6.73
N PRO A 341 -25.44 -4.64 6.63
CA PRO A 341 -25.10 -3.53 7.53
C PRO A 341 -26.15 -2.43 7.47
N CYS A 342 -26.30 -1.71 8.58
CA CYS A 342 -27.15 -0.52 8.66
C CYS A 342 -26.56 0.48 9.67
N GLY A 343 -26.80 1.78 9.41
CA GLY A 343 -26.42 2.89 10.27
C GLY A 343 -27.61 3.70 10.80
N SER A 344 -27.33 4.75 11.56
CA SER A 344 -28.37 5.68 12.04
C SER A 344 -28.95 6.46 10.85
N GLY A 345 -30.15 6.09 10.42
CA GLY A 345 -30.84 6.68 9.26
C GLY A 345 -31.13 5.71 8.12
N ASP A 346 -30.49 4.54 8.11
CA ASP A 346 -30.77 3.53 7.09
C ASP A 346 -32.11 2.85 7.35
N ARG A 347 -32.90 2.69 6.27
CA ARG A 347 -34.15 1.93 6.33
C ARG A 347 -33.87 0.47 6.01
N CYS A 348 -34.04 -0.38 7.01
CA CYS A 348 -34.14 -1.83 6.76
C CYS A 348 -35.42 -2.17 6.01
N PRO A 349 -35.45 -3.29 5.24
CA PRO A 349 -36.69 -3.77 4.63
C PRO A 349 -37.80 -4.02 5.64
N THR A 350 -39.05 -4.09 5.17
CA THR A 350 -40.21 -4.39 6.00
C THR A 350 -39.96 -5.65 6.85
N ARG A 351 -40.28 -5.58 8.15
CA ARG A 351 -40.02 -6.61 9.19
C ARG A 351 -38.59 -6.73 9.68
N TYR A 352 -37.66 -5.84 9.25
CA TYR A 352 -36.31 -5.79 9.75
C TYR A 352 -36.01 -4.44 10.40
N HIS A 353 -35.28 -4.44 11.50
CA HIS A 353 -34.88 -3.24 12.22
C HIS A 353 -33.35 -3.21 12.38
N CYS A 354 -32.80 -2.02 12.27
CA CYS A 354 -31.35 -1.81 12.47
C CYS A 354 -31.02 -1.94 13.95
N LYS A 355 -30.24 -2.96 14.33
CA LYS A 355 -29.78 -3.20 15.71
C LYS A 355 -28.33 -3.62 15.74
N SER A 356 -27.66 -3.31 16.85
CA SER A 356 -26.35 -3.84 17.16
C SER A 356 -26.42 -5.36 17.35
N VAL A 357 -25.51 -6.09 16.72
CA VAL A 357 -25.48 -7.55 16.74
C VAL A 357 -24.17 -7.98 17.41
N PRO A 358 -24.24 -8.82 18.48
CA PRO A 358 -23.05 -9.39 19.08
C PRO A 358 -22.25 -10.22 18.05
N GLY A 359 -20.94 -10.01 17.99
CA GLY A 359 -20.05 -10.71 17.03
C GLY A 359 -19.72 -9.92 15.78
N LEU A 360 -20.40 -8.80 15.51
CA LEU A 360 -19.93 -7.81 14.55
C LEU A 360 -18.91 -6.84 15.20
N PRO A 361 -18.05 -6.16 14.44
CA PRO A 361 -17.14 -5.16 14.96
C PRO A 361 -17.85 -4.13 15.85
N ALA A 362 -17.17 -3.65 16.91
CA ALA A 362 -17.75 -2.73 17.87
C ALA A 362 -18.32 -1.47 17.18
N GLY A 363 -19.60 -1.17 17.42
CA GLY A 363 -20.32 -0.07 16.78
C GLY A 363 -21.05 -0.42 15.49
N SER A 364 -20.89 -1.64 14.97
CA SER A 364 -21.60 -2.09 13.77
C SER A 364 -23.01 -2.59 14.11
N SER A 365 -23.96 -2.30 13.22
CA SER A 365 -25.34 -2.74 13.30
C SER A 365 -25.78 -3.45 12.01
N ALA A 366 -26.74 -4.35 12.12
CA ALA A 366 -27.30 -5.05 10.97
C ALA A 366 -28.84 -5.06 11.01
N CYS A 367 -29.47 -5.27 9.85
CA CYS A 367 -30.92 -5.40 9.74
C CYS A 367 -31.36 -6.76 10.30
N ILE A 368 -31.89 -6.82 11.50
CA ILE A 368 -32.38 -8.05 12.12
C ILE A 368 -33.90 -8.16 12.03
N ASN A 369 -34.36 -9.38 11.87
CA ASN A 369 -35.82 -9.66 11.84
C ASN A 369 -36.41 -9.47 13.25
N VAL A 370 -37.43 -8.63 13.37
CA VAL A 370 -38.15 -8.44 14.63
C VAL A 370 -39.54 -9.04 14.45
N ARG A 371 -39.77 -10.16 15.12
CA ARG A 371 -41.08 -10.76 15.25
C ARG A 371 -41.89 -10.12 16.36
#